data_092a8e96e0e6cf3c58d7f797387dbb5e
#
_entry.id   092a8e96e0e6cf3c58d7f797387dbb5e
#
_cell.length_a   1.000
_cell.length_b   1.000
_cell.length_c   1.000
_cell.angle_alpha   90.00
_cell.angle_beta   90.00
_cell.angle_gamma   90.00
#
_symmetry.space_group_name_H-M   'P 1'
#
loop_
_entity.id
_entity.type
_entity.pdbx_description
1 polymer ?
#
loop_
_entity_poly.entity_id
_entity_poly.type
_entity_poly.pdbx_seq_one_letter_code
_entity_poly.pdbx_strand_id
1 'polypeptide(L)'
;MKLNNASLPDVSIAKPSYDRSEIGVGIVHFGVGGFHRAHQAMYLDRLLSEGKAKEWGICGVGVLPGDRKMATVMDDQDGLYTLILMNPDGSRDARVIGSIVDYKFAPDDPEAVVELIAAPTTRIVELTITEGGYVTDDAGPDSVFGLVTTALARRKERGLPSPTIVSCDNIEGNGDVARKAFTSFAERSQPELVEWMTANTRFPNSMVDRITPVTTPDVIENLSADYGIDDEWPVAAEPFTAWVLDDDFSDGRPPYEDVGVLLVDDVTPYELMKLRLLNAGHQALCYFAYLAGYRLVADAAGDPLFAKFLLEYMDTEATPTLRPVPGIDLPKFKQTAIDRFANPSVRDTIVRLCFGSSDRIPQWLVPVIKENLRSGEPVRLSAATVASWARYAEGVDEQGEPIDVQDNLADSLVPLAKSQLDNPTAFVENTALFGDLAQQPRFVEAYLWALDSLHRDGARATLEALMNADDR
;
A
#
# COMPACT_ATOMS: atom_id res chain seq x y z
N MET A 1 -2.62 -8.21 30.79
CA MET A 1 -1.61 -7.23 31.30
C MET A 1 -1.56 -6.08 30.31
N LYS A 2 -1.86 -4.83 30.76
CA LYS A 2 -1.80 -3.65 29.88
C LYS A 2 -0.37 -3.43 29.39
N LEU A 3 -0.20 -3.29 28.07
CA LEU A 3 1.11 -3.08 27.44
C LEU A 3 1.58 -1.64 27.65
N ASN A 4 2.71 -1.44 28.32
CA ASN A 4 3.40 -0.16 28.48
C ASN A 4 4.85 -0.39 28.97
N ASN A 5 5.66 0.66 29.10
CA ASN A 5 7.05 0.55 29.57
C ASN A 5 7.20 -0.13 30.94
N ALA A 6 6.23 0.07 31.85
CA ALA A 6 6.30 -0.51 33.19
C ALA A 6 6.08 -2.04 33.16
N SER A 7 5.19 -2.51 32.28
CA SER A 7 4.87 -3.94 32.12
C SER A 7 5.78 -4.67 31.13
N LEU A 8 6.51 -3.94 30.27
CA LEU A 8 7.36 -4.51 29.22
C LEU A 8 8.36 -5.57 29.75
N PRO A 9 9.00 -5.42 30.93
CA PRO A 9 9.89 -6.44 31.47
C PRO A 9 9.23 -7.81 31.68
N ASP A 10 7.92 -7.83 32.01
CA ASP A 10 7.14 -9.05 32.33
C ASP A 10 6.52 -9.71 31.10
N VAL A 11 6.58 -9.05 29.90
CA VAL A 11 6.08 -9.61 28.64
C VAL A 11 6.86 -10.87 28.26
N SER A 12 6.14 -11.96 27.96
CA SER A 12 6.71 -13.28 27.69
C SER A 12 7.12 -13.51 26.23
N ILE A 13 6.58 -12.72 25.29
CA ILE A 13 6.94 -12.78 23.86
C ILE A 13 8.17 -11.95 23.56
N ALA A 14 8.71 -12.07 22.33
CA ALA A 14 9.81 -11.23 21.86
C ALA A 14 9.48 -9.73 22.03
N LYS A 15 10.44 -8.95 22.52
CA LYS A 15 10.26 -7.55 22.88
C LYS A 15 11.53 -6.76 22.60
N PRO A 16 11.48 -5.41 22.58
CA PRO A 16 12.67 -4.56 22.48
C PRO A 16 13.75 -4.97 23.49
N SER A 17 14.97 -5.18 23.01
CA SER A 17 16.15 -5.51 23.84
C SER A 17 16.98 -4.26 24.19
N TYR A 18 16.61 -3.10 23.67
CA TYR A 18 17.28 -1.82 23.87
C TYR A 18 16.55 -0.96 24.92
N ASP A 19 17.29 -0.06 25.55
CA ASP A 19 16.70 0.95 26.45
C ASP A 19 16.05 2.06 25.63
N ARG A 20 14.73 2.10 25.62
CA ARG A 20 13.94 3.07 24.87
C ARG A 20 14.16 4.53 25.32
N SER A 21 14.57 4.73 26.57
CA SER A 21 14.88 6.07 27.09
C SER A 21 16.16 6.69 26.50
N GLU A 22 17.03 5.86 25.89
CA GLU A 22 18.24 6.31 25.18
C GLU A 22 18.00 6.58 23.69
N ILE A 23 16.79 6.33 23.17
CA ILE A 23 16.51 6.49 21.75
C ILE A 23 16.07 7.92 21.45
N GLY A 24 16.83 8.61 20.62
CA GLY A 24 16.52 9.94 20.13
C GLY A 24 15.62 9.91 18.91
N VAL A 25 14.74 10.93 18.76
CA VAL A 25 13.90 11.07 17.56
C VAL A 25 14.74 11.57 16.39
N GLY A 26 14.81 10.76 15.32
CA GLY A 26 15.44 11.09 14.04
C GLY A 26 14.46 11.08 12.87
N ILE A 27 13.31 10.42 13.07
CA ILE A 27 12.26 10.25 12.06
C ILE A 27 10.93 10.79 12.59
N VAL A 28 10.28 11.63 11.80
CA VAL A 28 8.89 12.06 12.04
C VAL A 28 8.00 11.39 11.01
N HIS A 29 7.03 10.61 11.45
CA HIS A 29 6.16 9.81 10.57
C HIS A 29 4.71 10.29 10.60
N PHE A 30 4.17 10.69 9.45
CA PHE A 30 2.77 11.03 9.29
C PHE A 30 1.97 9.82 8.78
N GLY A 31 0.85 9.53 9.44
CA GLY A 31 -0.03 8.42 9.06
C GLY A 31 0.31 7.10 9.75
N VAL A 32 0.45 7.10 11.09
CA VAL A 32 0.73 5.89 11.88
C VAL A 32 -0.44 4.92 11.82
N GLY A 33 -0.49 4.15 10.72
CA GLY A 33 -1.49 3.10 10.49
C GLY A 33 -0.96 1.69 10.76
N GLY A 34 -1.75 0.69 10.37
CA GLY A 34 -1.35 -0.72 10.45
C GLY A 34 -0.12 -1.01 9.60
N PHE A 35 -0.08 -0.47 8.36
CA PHE A 35 1.03 -0.69 7.43
C PHE A 35 2.35 -0.15 7.99
N HIS A 36 2.41 1.13 8.38
CA HIS A 36 3.62 1.71 8.98
C HIS A 36 4.13 0.90 10.17
N ARG A 37 3.24 0.52 11.08
CA ARG A 37 3.59 -0.26 12.28
C ARG A 37 4.07 -1.67 11.96
N ALA A 38 3.54 -2.30 10.90
CA ALA A 38 3.98 -3.61 10.44
C ALA A 38 5.21 -3.56 9.53
N HIS A 39 5.64 -2.39 9.05
CA HIS A 39 6.68 -2.24 8.04
C HIS A 39 7.82 -1.33 8.53
N GLN A 40 7.79 -0.04 8.29
CA GLN A 40 8.90 0.88 8.59
C GLN A 40 9.33 0.82 10.06
N ALA A 41 8.35 0.89 10.97
CA ALA A 41 8.63 0.82 12.40
C ALA A 41 9.22 -0.53 12.84
N MET A 42 8.81 -1.64 12.21
CA MET A 42 9.39 -2.96 12.46
C MET A 42 10.84 -3.06 11.96
N TYR A 43 11.18 -2.50 10.79
CA TYR A 43 12.55 -2.47 10.30
C TYR A 43 13.46 -1.69 11.24
N LEU A 44 13.00 -0.54 11.73
CA LEU A 44 13.77 0.24 12.68
C LEU A 44 13.92 -0.48 14.03
N ASP A 45 12.87 -1.13 14.55
CA ASP A 45 12.94 -1.91 15.78
C ASP A 45 13.98 -3.04 15.70
N ARG A 46 14.16 -3.65 14.52
CA ARG A 46 15.23 -4.63 14.28
C ARG A 46 16.61 -4.00 14.42
N LEU A 47 16.85 -2.83 13.79
CA LEU A 47 18.10 -2.11 13.90
C LEU A 47 18.42 -1.73 15.35
N LEU A 48 17.44 -1.19 16.07
CA LEU A 48 17.59 -0.83 17.49
C LEU A 48 17.90 -2.06 18.35
N SER A 49 17.28 -3.21 18.05
CA SER A 49 17.53 -4.48 18.74
C SER A 49 18.94 -5.03 18.49
N GLU A 50 19.58 -4.64 17.37
CA GLU A 50 20.97 -4.92 17.06
C GLU A 50 21.96 -3.90 17.68
N GLY A 51 21.46 -2.94 18.47
CA GLY A 51 22.26 -1.87 19.07
C GLY A 51 22.68 -0.77 18.10
N LYS A 52 22.01 -0.68 16.93
CA LYS A 52 22.25 0.30 15.88
C LYS A 52 21.17 1.38 15.90
N ALA A 53 21.43 2.50 15.24
CA ALA A 53 20.42 3.53 14.92
C ALA A 53 19.73 4.18 16.14
N LYS A 54 20.38 4.32 17.28
CA LYS A 54 19.80 4.94 18.51
C LYS A 54 19.30 6.35 18.31
N GLU A 55 19.84 7.10 17.37
CA GLU A 55 19.46 8.47 17.02
C GLU A 55 18.30 8.55 16.01
N TRP A 56 17.67 7.43 15.66
CA TRP A 56 16.68 7.33 14.61
C TRP A 56 15.28 6.91 15.10
N GLY A 57 14.99 7.00 16.39
CA GLY A 57 13.63 6.73 16.89
C GLY A 57 12.56 7.48 16.14
N ILE A 58 11.36 6.93 16.09
CA ILE A 58 10.21 7.48 15.38
C ILE A 58 9.34 8.31 16.35
N CYS A 59 9.01 9.55 15.96
CA CYS A 59 7.83 10.24 16.49
C CYS A 59 6.70 10.13 15.48
N GLY A 60 5.61 9.48 15.85
CA GLY A 60 4.39 9.44 15.05
C GLY A 60 3.62 10.76 15.10
N VAL A 61 2.96 11.15 14.00
CA VAL A 61 2.12 12.36 13.94
C VAL A 61 0.76 12.03 13.33
N GLY A 62 -0.30 12.34 14.06
CA GLY A 62 -1.67 12.35 13.56
C GLY A 62 -2.12 13.75 13.21
N VAL A 63 -2.77 13.94 12.07
CA VAL A 63 -3.27 15.23 11.58
C VAL A 63 -4.79 15.28 11.41
N LEU A 64 -5.42 14.11 11.22
CA LEU A 64 -6.85 14.00 11.00
C LEU A 64 -7.62 13.79 12.32
N PRO A 65 -8.87 14.24 12.44
CA PRO A 65 -9.69 13.97 13.63
C PRO A 65 -9.77 12.49 14.00
N GLY A 66 -9.74 11.58 13.00
CA GLY A 66 -9.73 10.13 13.21
C GLY A 66 -8.47 9.60 13.90
N ASP A 67 -7.35 10.33 13.82
CA ASP A 67 -6.07 9.93 14.45
C ASP A 67 -6.06 10.12 15.97
N ARG A 68 -7.08 10.77 16.54
CA ARG A 68 -7.22 10.94 18.00
C ARG A 68 -7.18 9.61 18.75
N LYS A 69 -7.81 8.57 18.20
CA LYS A 69 -7.78 7.25 18.82
C LYS A 69 -6.36 6.69 18.87
N MET A 70 -5.59 6.83 17.77
CA MET A 70 -4.19 6.39 17.74
C MET A 70 -3.34 7.16 18.75
N ALA A 71 -3.54 8.49 18.87
CA ALA A 71 -2.85 9.31 19.85
C ALA A 71 -3.09 8.79 21.29
N THR A 72 -4.34 8.48 21.63
CA THR A 72 -4.69 7.93 22.95
C THR A 72 -4.00 6.57 23.19
N VAL A 73 -4.05 5.66 22.22
CA VAL A 73 -3.42 4.34 22.34
C VAL A 73 -1.91 4.45 22.50
N MET A 74 -1.26 5.31 21.70
CA MET A 74 0.19 5.51 21.76
C MET A 74 0.62 6.13 23.10
N ASP A 75 -0.16 7.06 23.65
CA ASP A 75 0.10 7.64 24.98
C ASP A 75 -0.08 6.59 26.08
N ASP A 76 -1.19 5.86 26.07
CA ASP A 76 -1.52 4.82 27.05
C ASP A 76 -0.56 3.63 27.07
N GLN A 77 0.09 3.35 25.94
CA GLN A 77 1.02 2.23 25.74
C GLN A 77 2.49 2.68 25.60
N ASP A 78 2.82 3.94 25.87
CA ASP A 78 4.17 4.50 25.71
C ASP A 78 4.76 4.25 24.31
N GLY A 79 3.93 4.28 23.26
CA GLY A 79 4.33 3.99 21.88
C GLY A 79 4.57 2.51 21.56
N LEU A 80 4.34 1.59 22.50
CA LEU A 80 4.47 0.15 22.31
C LEU A 80 3.24 -0.44 21.64
N TYR A 81 3.43 -1.45 20.82
CA TYR A 81 2.35 -2.27 20.25
C TYR A 81 2.86 -3.66 19.88
N THR A 82 1.94 -4.59 19.68
CA THR A 82 2.25 -5.97 19.29
C THR A 82 2.08 -6.15 17.79
N LEU A 83 3.13 -6.65 17.11
CA LEU A 83 3.08 -7.15 15.75
C LEU A 83 2.91 -8.68 15.78
N ILE A 84 1.88 -9.18 15.09
CA ILE A 84 1.52 -10.59 15.00
C ILE A 84 1.72 -11.03 13.55
N LEU A 85 2.66 -11.95 13.31
CA LEU A 85 2.86 -12.57 12.00
C LEU A 85 1.94 -13.78 11.85
N MET A 86 1.17 -13.79 10.78
CA MET A 86 0.15 -14.80 10.46
C MET A 86 0.74 -15.81 9.48
N ASN A 87 1.33 -16.89 9.98
CA ASN A 87 1.98 -17.90 9.14
C ASN A 87 0.96 -18.76 8.36
N PRO A 88 1.31 -19.25 7.16
CA PRO A 88 0.42 -20.08 6.33
C PRO A 88 -0.03 -21.38 6.99
N ASP A 89 0.77 -21.93 7.92
CA ASP A 89 0.45 -23.13 8.70
C ASP A 89 -0.50 -22.90 9.88
N GLY A 90 -0.97 -21.65 10.06
CA GLY A 90 -1.85 -21.23 11.14
C GLY A 90 -1.13 -20.83 12.43
N SER A 91 0.19 -21.01 12.50
CA SER A 91 0.97 -20.51 13.64
C SER A 91 1.06 -18.97 13.64
N ARG A 92 1.31 -18.40 14.80
CA ARG A 92 1.42 -16.95 14.99
C ARG A 92 2.71 -16.62 15.72
N ASP A 93 3.50 -15.71 15.17
CA ASP A 93 4.68 -15.16 15.82
C ASP A 93 4.38 -13.75 16.28
N ALA A 94 4.31 -13.55 17.59
CA ALA A 94 4.03 -12.25 18.18
C ALA A 94 5.30 -11.63 18.76
N ARG A 95 5.44 -10.31 18.55
CA ARG A 95 6.52 -9.51 19.18
C ARG A 95 6.06 -8.12 19.51
N VAL A 96 6.56 -7.54 20.58
CA VAL A 96 6.37 -6.12 20.88
C VAL A 96 7.36 -5.29 20.07
N ILE A 97 6.87 -4.24 19.44
CA ILE A 97 7.65 -3.23 18.72
C ILE A 97 7.75 -1.96 19.58
N GLY A 98 8.95 -1.37 19.66
CA GLY A 98 9.20 -0.21 20.51
C GLY A 98 9.91 0.95 19.83
N SER A 99 10.04 0.95 18.50
CA SER A 99 10.74 1.98 17.74
C SER A 99 9.98 3.31 17.65
N ILE A 100 8.67 3.34 17.88
CA ILE A 100 7.90 4.57 18.08
C ILE A 100 8.09 5.01 19.52
N VAL A 101 8.85 6.09 19.74
CA VAL A 101 9.24 6.57 21.07
C VAL A 101 8.46 7.79 21.52
N ASP A 102 7.76 8.47 20.62
CA ASP A 102 6.89 9.61 20.89
C ASP A 102 5.74 9.64 19.88
N TYR A 103 4.65 10.34 20.22
CA TYR A 103 3.53 10.59 19.33
C TYR A 103 2.97 12.00 19.57
N LYS A 104 2.67 12.70 18.47
CA LYS A 104 2.07 14.05 18.51
C LYS A 104 0.72 14.00 17.77
N PHE A 105 -0.29 14.62 18.35
CA PHE A 105 -1.54 14.89 17.65
C PHE A 105 -1.56 16.37 17.24
N ALA A 106 -1.27 16.65 15.98
CA ALA A 106 -1.07 17.99 15.47
C ALA A 106 -2.22 18.99 15.75
N PRO A 107 -3.53 18.56 15.73
CA PRO A 107 -4.61 19.48 16.07
C PRO A 107 -4.58 20.01 17.51
N ASP A 108 -3.88 19.36 18.45
CA ASP A 108 -3.75 19.87 19.81
C ASP A 108 -2.60 20.89 19.92
N ASP A 109 -1.49 20.65 19.21
CA ASP A 109 -0.32 21.52 19.22
C ASP A 109 0.46 21.40 17.89
N PRO A 110 0.01 22.08 16.82
CA PRO A 110 0.69 22.07 15.54
C PRO A 110 2.10 22.66 15.61
N GLU A 111 2.32 23.62 16.53
CA GLU A 111 3.62 24.26 16.74
C GLU A 111 4.67 23.26 17.27
N ALA A 112 4.29 22.37 18.18
CA ALA A 112 5.19 21.33 18.67
C ALA A 112 5.63 20.36 17.54
N VAL A 113 4.75 20.08 16.57
CA VAL A 113 5.10 19.26 15.40
C VAL A 113 6.07 20.01 14.48
N VAL A 114 5.82 21.30 14.23
CA VAL A 114 6.71 22.15 13.42
C VAL A 114 8.09 22.23 14.05
N GLU A 115 8.19 22.50 15.36
CA GLU A 115 9.48 22.57 16.06
C GLU A 115 10.21 21.22 16.10
N LEU A 116 9.49 20.10 16.24
CA LEU A 116 10.07 18.77 16.16
C LEU A 116 10.72 18.52 14.80
N ILE A 117 10.03 18.82 13.69
CA ILE A 117 10.59 18.68 12.35
C ILE A 117 11.75 19.68 12.12
N ALA A 118 11.66 20.89 12.70
CA ALA A 118 12.69 21.91 12.59
C ALA A 118 13.91 21.64 13.48
N ALA A 119 13.85 20.67 14.39
CA ALA A 119 14.98 20.29 15.24
C ALA A 119 16.12 19.66 14.43
N PRO A 120 17.39 19.91 14.79
CA PRO A 120 18.54 19.35 14.08
C PRO A 120 18.61 17.82 14.13
N THR A 121 17.96 17.19 15.11
CA THR A 121 17.92 15.72 15.25
C THR A 121 16.99 15.06 14.27
N THR A 122 15.93 15.73 13.79
CA THR A 122 15.03 15.19 12.78
C THR A 122 15.68 15.27 11.40
N ARG A 123 15.92 14.12 10.78
CA ARG A 123 16.62 14.01 9.50
C ARG A 123 15.77 13.36 8.41
N ILE A 124 14.65 12.71 8.80
CA ILE A 124 13.71 12.09 7.88
C ILE A 124 12.28 12.47 8.28
N VAL A 125 11.46 12.80 7.28
CA VAL A 125 10.00 12.87 7.37
C VAL A 125 9.43 11.76 6.50
N GLU A 126 8.76 10.78 7.11
CA GLU A 126 8.12 9.67 6.40
C GLU A 126 6.62 9.86 6.28
N LEU A 127 6.04 9.37 5.18
CA LEU A 127 4.63 9.53 4.85
C LEU A 127 4.00 8.17 4.52
N THR A 128 2.86 7.87 5.18
CA THR A 128 1.87 6.89 4.74
C THR A 128 0.49 7.54 4.86
N ILE A 129 0.22 8.50 3.96
CA ILE A 129 -0.95 9.37 3.97
C ILE A 129 -2.00 9.00 2.93
N THR A 130 -1.80 7.87 2.28
CA THR A 130 -2.60 7.30 1.18
C THR A 130 -2.57 8.13 -0.11
N GLU A 131 -3.04 7.53 -1.21
CA GLU A 131 -3.00 8.12 -2.55
C GLU A 131 -3.74 9.47 -2.61
N GLY A 132 -4.89 9.56 -1.94
CA GLY A 132 -5.70 10.79 -1.86
C GLY A 132 -5.05 11.91 -1.03
N GLY A 133 -4.08 11.57 -0.18
CA GLY A 133 -3.40 12.53 0.71
C GLY A 133 -2.48 13.51 -0.03
N TYR A 134 -2.14 13.26 -1.30
CA TYR A 134 -1.25 14.12 -2.10
C TYR A 134 -1.96 15.22 -2.89
N VAL A 135 -3.29 15.34 -2.75
CA VAL A 135 -4.06 16.46 -3.31
C VAL A 135 -3.88 17.68 -2.42
N THR A 136 -3.28 18.75 -2.94
CA THR A 136 -2.89 19.93 -2.14
C THR A 136 -3.78 21.16 -2.34
N ASP A 137 -4.79 21.13 -3.23
CA ASP A 137 -5.56 22.31 -3.62
C ASP A 137 -6.28 22.98 -2.43
N ASP A 138 -6.83 22.17 -1.53
CA ASP A 138 -7.50 22.63 -0.30
C ASP A 138 -6.66 22.46 0.97
N ALA A 139 -5.36 22.13 0.82
CA ALA A 139 -4.49 21.92 1.97
C ALA A 139 -4.21 23.24 2.70
N GLY A 140 -4.48 23.26 4.02
CA GLY A 140 -4.24 24.41 4.89
C GLY A 140 -2.91 24.33 5.65
N PRO A 141 -2.64 25.32 6.52
CA PRO A 141 -1.41 25.40 7.31
C PRO A 141 -1.24 24.23 8.29
N ASP A 142 -2.33 23.62 8.74
CA ASP A 142 -2.32 22.49 9.69
C ASP A 142 -2.30 21.11 8.98
N SER A 143 -2.25 21.10 7.64
CA SER A 143 -2.03 19.88 6.87
C SER A 143 -0.58 19.41 6.98
N VAL A 144 -0.32 18.15 6.58
CA VAL A 144 1.03 17.60 6.47
C VAL A 144 1.94 18.55 5.68
N PHE A 145 1.46 19.08 4.55
CA PHE A 145 2.21 20.02 3.70
C PHE A 145 2.51 21.34 4.42
N GLY A 146 1.51 21.89 5.13
CA GLY A 146 1.67 23.15 5.86
C GLY A 146 2.67 23.03 7.01
N LEU A 147 2.54 22.00 7.83
CA LEU A 147 3.42 21.72 8.96
C LEU A 147 4.87 21.52 8.51
N VAL A 148 5.10 20.63 7.51
CA VAL A 148 6.44 20.36 7.00
C VAL A 148 7.04 21.56 6.30
N THR A 149 6.28 22.27 5.44
CA THR A 149 6.80 23.47 4.75
C THR A 149 7.19 24.56 5.73
N THR A 150 6.40 24.79 6.79
CA THR A 150 6.71 25.73 7.85
C THR A 150 8.00 25.33 8.59
N ALA A 151 8.17 24.04 8.88
CA ALA A 151 9.40 23.54 9.51
C ALA A 151 10.63 23.69 8.60
N LEU A 152 10.48 23.46 7.28
CA LEU A 152 11.57 23.67 6.30
C LEU A 152 11.99 25.15 6.26
N ALA A 153 11.05 26.08 6.30
CA ALA A 153 11.37 27.51 6.38
C ALA A 153 12.19 27.84 7.63
N ARG A 154 11.83 27.30 8.79
CA ARG A 154 12.61 27.47 10.05
C ARG A 154 13.99 26.86 9.95
N ARG A 155 14.14 25.69 9.32
CA ARG A 155 15.46 25.09 9.12
C ARG A 155 16.34 25.96 8.23
N LYS A 156 15.78 26.51 7.14
CA LYS A 156 16.47 27.48 6.28
C LYS A 156 16.96 28.72 7.09
N GLU A 157 16.07 29.30 7.89
CA GLU A 157 16.42 30.45 8.76
C GLU A 157 17.51 30.12 9.81
N ARG A 158 17.48 28.89 10.34
CA ARG A 158 18.45 28.38 11.31
C ARG A 158 19.75 27.89 10.68
N GLY A 159 19.86 27.86 9.34
CA GLY A 159 21.02 27.32 8.62
C GLY A 159 21.22 25.82 8.79
N LEU A 160 20.15 25.06 9.04
CA LEU A 160 20.15 23.61 9.19
C LEU A 160 19.93 22.93 7.83
N PRO A 161 20.44 21.70 7.61
CA PRO A 161 20.15 20.93 6.43
C PRO A 161 18.66 20.58 6.37
N SER A 162 18.13 20.33 5.17
CA SER A 162 16.76 19.82 5.02
C SER A 162 16.67 18.35 5.45
N PRO A 163 15.58 17.89 6.07
CA PRO A 163 15.32 16.47 6.19
C PRO A 163 15.01 15.87 4.83
N THR A 164 15.19 14.56 4.69
CA THR A 164 14.67 13.80 3.54
C THR A 164 13.17 13.56 3.74
N ILE A 165 12.38 13.69 2.69
CA ILE A 165 10.95 13.35 2.70
C ILE A 165 10.76 12.03 1.96
N VAL A 166 10.34 10.99 2.69
CA VAL A 166 10.19 9.62 2.18
C VAL A 166 8.71 9.26 2.13
N SER A 167 8.15 9.15 0.93
CA SER A 167 6.82 8.57 0.76
C SER A 167 6.92 7.05 0.76
N CYS A 168 6.07 6.39 1.55
CA CYS A 168 5.90 4.94 1.59
C CYS A 168 4.49 4.52 1.15
N ASP A 169 3.83 5.33 0.34
CA ASP A 169 2.51 5.04 -0.22
C ASP A 169 2.61 4.24 -1.53
N ASN A 170 1.57 3.49 -1.87
CA ASN A 170 1.47 2.67 -3.08
C ASN A 170 1.15 3.49 -4.34
N ILE A 171 1.99 4.46 -4.66
CA ILE A 171 1.86 5.34 -5.82
C ILE A 171 3.11 5.18 -6.68
N GLU A 172 2.96 5.04 -7.99
CA GLU A 172 4.10 5.01 -8.92
C GLU A 172 4.88 6.32 -8.85
N GLY A 173 6.20 6.22 -8.59
CA GLY A 173 7.05 7.38 -8.39
C GLY A 173 6.66 8.19 -7.16
N ASN A 174 6.39 7.54 -6.04
CA ASN A 174 5.84 8.17 -4.82
C ASN A 174 6.69 9.31 -4.28
N GLY A 175 8.01 9.26 -4.40
CA GLY A 175 8.92 10.37 -4.06
C GLY A 175 8.75 11.56 -5.00
N ASP A 176 8.59 11.32 -6.31
CA ASP A 176 8.32 12.39 -7.29
C ASP A 176 6.95 13.02 -7.07
N VAL A 177 5.93 12.23 -6.75
CA VAL A 177 4.59 12.71 -6.38
C VAL A 177 4.66 13.57 -5.13
N ALA A 178 5.37 13.13 -4.09
CA ALA A 178 5.59 13.90 -2.87
C ALA A 178 6.32 15.23 -3.17
N ARG A 179 7.40 15.18 -3.96
CA ARG A 179 8.14 16.40 -4.40
C ARG A 179 7.22 17.39 -5.08
N LYS A 180 6.41 16.93 -6.03
CA LYS A 180 5.45 17.78 -6.74
C LYS A 180 4.42 18.39 -5.80
N ALA A 181 3.85 17.60 -4.89
CA ALA A 181 2.85 18.06 -3.93
C ALA A 181 3.42 19.13 -2.97
N PHE A 182 4.58 18.89 -2.36
CA PHE A 182 5.24 19.86 -1.48
C PHE A 182 5.66 21.11 -2.23
N THR A 183 6.19 20.99 -3.46
CA THR A 183 6.56 22.15 -4.28
C THR A 183 5.35 22.99 -4.64
N SER A 184 4.26 22.38 -5.12
CA SER A 184 3.03 23.09 -5.46
C SER A 184 2.40 23.78 -4.24
N PHE A 185 2.46 23.14 -3.07
CA PHE A 185 2.00 23.77 -1.83
C PHE A 185 2.88 24.98 -1.46
N ALA A 186 4.21 24.82 -1.51
CA ALA A 186 5.16 25.89 -1.18
C ALA A 186 5.04 27.08 -2.15
N GLU A 187 4.85 26.84 -3.45
CA GLU A 187 4.63 27.91 -4.46
C GLU A 187 3.44 28.82 -4.11
N ARG A 188 2.39 28.24 -3.50
CA ARG A 188 1.20 29.01 -3.09
C ARG A 188 1.33 29.69 -1.74
N SER A 189 2.02 29.03 -0.79
CA SER A 189 2.05 29.48 0.61
C SER A 189 3.32 30.20 1.01
N GLN A 190 4.47 29.81 0.46
CA GLN A 190 5.82 30.33 0.82
C GLN A 190 6.75 30.27 -0.40
N PRO A 191 6.49 31.06 -1.48
CA PRO A 191 7.25 30.99 -2.73
C PRO A 191 8.76 31.21 -2.59
N GLU A 192 9.19 31.98 -1.57
CA GLU A 192 10.62 32.21 -1.26
C GLU A 192 11.36 30.96 -0.73
N LEU A 193 10.62 29.91 -0.34
CA LEU A 193 11.19 28.65 0.12
C LEU A 193 11.51 27.68 -1.05
N VAL A 194 10.81 27.79 -2.17
CA VAL A 194 10.82 26.81 -3.27
C VAL A 194 12.22 26.53 -3.78
N GLU A 195 13.02 27.59 -4.06
CA GLU A 195 14.39 27.42 -4.55
C GLU A 195 15.26 26.66 -3.55
N TRP A 196 15.18 27.01 -2.27
CA TRP A 196 15.94 26.34 -1.21
C TRP A 196 15.49 24.88 -1.04
N MET A 197 14.20 24.63 -1.02
CA MET A 197 13.63 23.27 -0.88
C MET A 197 14.07 22.39 -2.07
N THR A 198 13.97 22.89 -3.28
CA THR A 198 14.40 22.16 -4.49
C THR A 198 15.88 21.80 -4.46
N ALA A 199 16.72 22.69 -3.94
CA ALA A 199 18.17 22.47 -3.88
C ALA A 199 18.59 21.54 -2.73
N ASN A 200 17.86 21.52 -1.60
CA ASN A 200 18.34 20.91 -0.36
C ASN A 200 17.51 19.70 0.12
N THR A 201 16.26 19.54 -0.35
CA THR A 201 15.40 18.43 0.08
C THR A 201 15.48 17.29 -0.91
N ARG A 202 15.66 16.06 -0.42
CA ARG A 202 15.58 14.84 -1.21
C ARG A 202 14.23 14.16 -1.01
N PHE A 203 13.77 13.52 -2.08
CA PHE A 203 12.50 12.80 -2.14
C PHE A 203 12.73 11.43 -2.82
N PRO A 204 13.40 10.50 -2.14
CA PRO A 204 13.65 9.18 -2.71
C PRO A 204 12.33 8.46 -3.00
N ASN A 205 12.28 7.74 -4.14
CA ASN A 205 11.21 6.81 -4.40
C ASN A 205 11.37 5.55 -3.54
N SER A 206 10.26 4.91 -3.21
CA SER A 206 10.28 3.68 -2.44
C SER A 206 9.24 2.67 -2.95
N MET A 207 9.60 1.39 -2.95
CA MET A 207 8.66 0.29 -3.11
C MET A 207 8.52 -0.44 -1.80
N VAL A 208 7.29 -0.48 -1.29
CA VAL A 208 6.93 -1.15 -0.03
C VAL A 208 5.96 -2.29 -0.30
N ASP A 209 6.14 -3.42 0.37
CA ASP A 209 5.26 -4.57 0.20
C ASP A 209 5.14 -5.39 1.49
N ARG A 210 3.94 -5.46 2.01
CA ARG A 210 3.47 -6.36 3.07
C ARG A 210 1.95 -6.36 3.12
N ILE A 211 1.31 -7.52 3.11
CA ILE A 211 -0.13 -7.61 3.34
C ILE A 211 -0.38 -7.41 4.84
N THR A 212 -1.13 -6.34 5.15
CA THR A 212 -1.45 -5.94 6.52
C THR A 212 -2.96 -5.68 6.60
N PRO A 213 -3.76 -6.67 7.01
CA PRO A 213 -5.19 -6.51 7.18
C PRO A 213 -5.54 -5.52 8.29
N VAL A 214 -6.76 -5.00 8.26
CA VAL A 214 -7.28 -4.16 9.34
C VAL A 214 -7.36 -4.98 10.64
N THR A 215 -6.95 -4.38 11.76
CA THR A 215 -7.09 -4.99 13.07
C THR A 215 -8.57 -5.13 13.44
N THR A 216 -9.01 -6.36 13.64
CA THR A 216 -10.37 -6.70 14.07
C THR A 216 -10.43 -6.95 15.58
N PRO A 217 -11.61 -6.90 16.22
CA PRO A 217 -11.77 -7.27 17.64
C PRO A 217 -11.19 -8.66 17.96
N ASP A 218 -11.37 -9.64 17.07
CA ASP A 218 -10.82 -10.99 17.23
C ASP A 218 -9.30 -11.00 17.37
N VAL A 219 -8.58 -10.11 16.66
CA VAL A 219 -7.11 -10.01 16.76
C VAL A 219 -6.71 -9.57 18.17
N ILE A 220 -7.43 -8.59 18.73
CA ILE A 220 -7.19 -8.06 20.09
C ILE A 220 -7.51 -9.14 21.14
N GLU A 221 -8.67 -9.79 21.03
CA GLU A 221 -9.12 -10.82 21.97
C GLU A 221 -8.19 -12.03 21.96
N ASN A 222 -7.77 -12.50 20.77
CA ASN A 222 -6.85 -13.62 20.65
C ASN A 222 -5.47 -13.29 21.22
N LEU A 223 -4.95 -12.06 21.02
CA LEU A 223 -3.69 -11.64 21.61
C LEU A 223 -3.74 -11.70 23.14
N SER A 224 -4.83 -11.20 23.75
CA SER A 224 -5.00 -11.27 25.20
C SER A 224 -5.13 -12.70 25.69
N ALA A 225 -5.90 -13.55 24.99
CA ALA A 225 -6.10 -14.95 25.36
C ALA A 225 -4.82 -15.79 25.22
N ASP A 226 -4.10 -15.65 24.12
CA ASP A 226 -2.94 -16.49 23.79
C ASP A 226 -1.67 -16.08 24.58
N TYR A 227 -1.48 -14.77 24.82
CA TYR A 227 -0.25 -14.21 25.37
C TYR A 227 -0.44 -13.40 26.66
N GLY A 228 -1.67 -13.16 27.10
CA GLY A 228 -1.98 -12.36 28.30
C GLY A 228 -1.65 -10.87 28.17
N ILE A 229 -1.55 -10.36 26.94
CA ILE A 229 -1.18 -8.97 26.65
C ILE A 229 -2.44 -8.20 26.21
N ASP A 230 -2.74 -7.13 26.93
CA ASP A 230 -3.82 -6.21 26.60
C ASP A 230 -3.23 -5.02 25.82
N ASP A 231 -3.24 -5.16 24.50
CA ASP A 231 -2.84 -4.15 23.51
C ASP A 231 -4.13 -3.67 22.82
N GLU A 232 -4.39 -2.37 22.90
CA GLU A 232 -5.64 -1.79 22.38
C GLU A 232 -5.67 -1.69 20.85
N TRP A 233 -4.50 -1.77 20.19
CA TRP A 233 -4.42 -1.70 18.74
C TRP A 233 -3.22 -2.48 18.16
N PRO A 234 -3.15 -3.80 18.37
CA PRO A 234 -2.11 -4.63 17.79
C PRO A 234 -2.21 -4.63 16.26
N VAL A 235 -1.17 -5.08 15.58
CA VAL A 235 -1.13 -5.20 14.12
C VAL A 235 -0.90 -6.64 13.71
N ALA A 236 -1.76 -7.18 12.85
CA ALA A 236 -1.56 -8.45 12.19
C ALA A 236 -1.01 -8.23 10.78
N ALA A 237 -0.04 -9.04 10.36
CA ALA A 237 0.54 -8.98 9.03
C ALA A 237 1.02 -10.37 8.58
N GLU A 238 1.20 -10.53 7.27
CA GLU A 238 1.90 -11.70 6.74
C GLU A 238 3.39 -11.71 7.15
N PRO A 239 4.05 -12.88 7.11
CA PRO A 239 5.48 -12.98 7.38
C PRO A 239 6.35 -12.25 6.36
N PHE A 240 5.94 -12.24 5.09
CA PHE A 240 6.66 -11.57 4.00
C PHE A 240 6.73 -10.06 4.24
N THR A 241 7.86 -9.47 3.92
CA THR A 241 8.06 -8.03 3.88
C THR A 241 9.15 -7.69 2.87
N ALA A 242 8.97 -6.60 2.12
CA ALA A 242 9.98 -6.06 1.23
C ALA A 242 9.94 -4.53 1.26
N TRP A 243 11.11 -3.93 1.28
CA TRP A 243 11.29 -2.49 1.13
C TRP A 243 12.48 -2.25 0.20
N VAL A 244 12.23 -1.55 -0.90
CA VAL A 244 13.27 -1.07 -1.81
C VAL A 244 13.21 0.44 -1.80
N LEU A 245 14.35 1.10 -1.74
CA LEU A 245 14.45 2.53 -1.49
C LEU A 245 15.61 3.12 -2.28
N ASP A 246 15.37 4.24 -2.97
CA ASP A 246 16.45 5.03 -3.59
C ASP A 246 17.41 5.52 -2.51
N ASP A 247 18.73 5.33 -2.69
CA ASP A 247 19.73 5.78 -1.72
C ASP A 247 20.09 7.26 -1.92
N ASP A 248 19.08 8.15 -1.89
CA ASP A 248 19.22 9.61 -2.05
C ASP A 248 18.67 10.36 -0.83
N PHE A 249 19.53 10.65 0.14
CA PHE A 249 19.18 11.29 1.40
C PHE A 249 19.88 12.62 1.60
N SER A 250 19.15 13.62 2.18
CA SER A 250 19.66 14.97 2.46
C SER A 250 20.66 15.00 3.60
N ASP A 251 20.41 14.22 4.67
CA ASP A 251 21.15 14.30 5.95
C ASP A 251 21.36 12.91 6.58
N GLY A 252 21.70 11.93 5.75
CA GLY A 252 21.92 10.56 6.17
C GLY A 252 20.64 9.78 6.48
N ARG A 253 20.79 8.50 6.82
CA ARG A 253 19.73 7.55 7.09
C ARG A 253 20.18 6.44 8.05
N PRO A 254 19.25 5.66 8.65
CA PRO A 254 19.59 4.43 9.33
C PRO A 254 20.29 3.42 8.38
N PRO A 255 21.10 2.49 8.87
CA PRO A 255 21.70 1.42 8.07
C PRO A 255 20.64 0.34 7.73
N TYR A 256 19.64 0.71 6.97
CA TYR A 256 18.48 -0.12 6.63
C TYR A 256 18.85 -1.43 5.91
N GLU A 257 19.97 -1.43 5.15
CA GLU A 257 20.52 -2.60 4.48
C GLU A 257 20.86 -3.74 5.46
N ASP A 258 21.24 -3.42 6.69
CA ASP A 258 21.57 -4.42 7.71
C ASP A 258 20.37 -5.27 8.14
N VAL A 259 19.15 -4.80 7.92
CA VAL A 259 17.90 -5.49 8.27
C VAL A 259 17.07 -5.90 7.06
N GLY A 260 17.67 -5.85 5.85
CA GLY A 260 17.11 -6.41 4.63
C GLY A 260 16.33 -5.43 3.75
N VAL A 261 16.43 -4.12 3.98
CA VAL A 261 15.97 -3.12 3.02
C VAL A 261 16.95 -3.08 1.84
N LEU A 262 16.44 -3.12 0.63
CA LEU A 262 17.25 -3.02 -0.57
C LEU A 262 17.42 -1.55 -0.98
N LEU A 263 18.64 -1.06 -0.90
CA LEU A 263 19.01 0.28 -1.34
C LEU A 263 19.51 0.22 -2.78
N VAL A 264 18.96 1.07 -3.64
CA VAL A 264 19.21 1.06 -5.08
C VAL A 264 19.38 2.48 -5.62
N ASP A 265 19.91 2.60 -6.85
CA ASP A 265 20.00 3.86 -7.57
C ASP A 265 18.69 4.23 -8.30
N ASP A 266 17.80 3.24 -8.55
CA ASP A 266 16.52 3.41 -9.26
C ASP A 266 15.52 2.35 -8.78
N VAL A 267 14.50 2.78 -8.04
CA VAL A 267 13.40 1.92 -7.52
C VAL A 267 12.42 1.51 -8.63
N THR A 268 12.33 2.27 -9.71
CA THR A 268 11.29 2.09 -10.76
C THR A 268 11.11 0.64 -11.24
N PRO A 269 12.17 -0.16 -11.54
CA PRO A 269 11.97 -1.55 -11.97
C PRO A 269 11.25 -2.43 -10.93
N TYR A 270 11.52 -2.22 -9.65
CA TYR A 270 10.93 -2.98 -8.54
C TYR A 270 9.48 -2.55 -8.28
N GLU A 271 9.22 -1.28 -8.39
CA GLU A 271 7.89 -0.69 -8.25
C GLU A 271 6.96 -1.21 -9.36
N LEU A 272 7.37 -1.10 -10.63
CA LEU A 272 6.60 -1.61 -11.76
C LEU A 272 6.37 -3.13 -11.65
N MET A 273 7.38 -3.89 -11.23
CA MET A 273 7.24 -5.33 -10.96
C MET A 273 6.12 -5.58 -9.96
N LYS A 274 6.17 -4.93 -8.80
CA LYS A 274 5.16 -5.10 -7.75
C LYS A 274 3.78 -4.64 -8.19
N LEU A 275 3.68 -3.48 -8.83
CA LEU A 275 2.38 -2.93 -9.28
C LEU A 275 1.73 -3.81 -10.35
N ARG A 276 2.50 -4.27 -11.35
CA ARG A 276 1.97 -5.03 -12.49
C ARG A 276 1.77 -6.53 -12.21
N LEU A 277 2.61 -7.14 -11.35
CA LEU A 277 2.45 -8.55 -10.98
C LEU A 277 1.54 -8.71 -9.77
N LEU A 278 1.84 -8.07 -8.64
CA LEU A 278 1.11 -8.29 -7.39
C LEU A 278 -0.18 -7.47 -7.33
N ASN A 279 -0.11 -6.14 -7.51
CA ASN A 279 -1.29 -5.29 -7.35
C ASN A 279 -2.32 -5.51 -8.47
N ALA A 280 -1.88 -5.53 -9.74
CA ALA A 280 -2.76 -5.88 -10.85
C ALA A 280 -3.21 -7.35 -10.78
N GLY A 281 -2.39 -8.26 -10.23
CA GLY A 281 -2.78 -9.64 -9.92
C GLY A 281 -3.95 -9.71 -8.94
N HIS A 282 -3.97 -8.88 -7.90
CA HIS A 282 -5.14 -8.75 -7.03
C HIS A 282 -6.39 -8.32 -7.79
N GLN A 283 -6.27 -7.36 -8.73
CA GLN A 283 -7.39 -6.92 -9.55
C GLN A 283 -7.83 -8.04 -10.52
N ALA A 284 -6.90 -8.80 -11.08
CA ALA A 284 -7.22 -9.95 -11.92
C ALA A 284 -8.01 -11.04 -11.17
N LEU A 285 -7.71 -11.22 -9.88
CA LEU A 285 -8.38 -12.20 -9.03
C LEU A 285 -9.77 -11.75 -8.59
N CYS A 286 -9.90 -10.52 -8.06
CA CYS A 286 -10.97 -10.18 -7.13
C CYS A 286 -12.39 -10.19 -7.74
N TYR A 287 -12.57 -9.66 -8.95
CA TYR A 287 -13.92 -9.58 -9.55
C TYR A 287 -14.41 -10.96 -9.98
N PHE A 288 -13.58 -11.73 -10.67
CA PHE A 288 -13.89 -13.12 -11.01
C PHE A 288 -14.19 -13.96 -9.77
N ALA A 289 -13.38 -13.80 -8.70
CA ALA A 289 -13.57 -14.53 -7.46
C ALA A 289 -14.89 -14.14 -6.77
N TYR A 290 -15.21 -12.85 -6.71
CA TYR A 290 -16.46 -12.39 -6.11
C TYR A 290 -17.67 -12.95 -6.84
N LEU A 291 -17.69 -12.84 -8.17
CA LEU A 291 -18.76 -13.35 -9.03
C LEU A 291 -18.91 -14.87 -8.90
N ALA A 292 -17.80 -15.61 -8.85
CA ALA A 292 -17.79 -17.06 -8.62
C ALA A 292 -18.17 -17.50 -7.19
N GLY A 293 -18.50 -16.55 -6.30
CA GLY A 293 -18.98 -16.83 -4.94
C GLY A 293 -17.93 -16.86 -3.84
N TYR A 294 -16.65 -16.62 -4.13
CA TYR A 294 -15.61 -16.50 -3.11
C TYR A 294 -15.75 -15.19 -2.34
N ARG A 295 -15.36 -15.20 -1.06
CA ARG A 295 -15.36 -14.01 -0.21
C ARG A 295 -14.00 -13.77 0.47
N LEU A 296 -13.14 -14.79 0.57
CA LEU A 296 -11.76 -14.70 1.04
C LEU A 296 -10.79 -14.87 -0.13
N VAL A 297 -9.73 -14.08 -0.09
CA VAL A 297 -8.65 -14.10 -1.10
C VAL A 297 -7.97 -15.46 -1.11
N ALA A 298 -7.72 -16.03 0.08
CA ALA A 298 -7.04 -17.30 0.22
C ALA A 298 -7.83 -18.47 -0.42
N ASP A 299 -9.16 -18.47 -0.29
CA ASP A 299 -10.00 -19.52 -0.89
C ASP A 299 -9.97 -19.46 -2.42
N ALA A 300 -10.01 -18.24 -2.99
CA ALA A 300 -9.93 -18.05 -4.43
C ALA A 300 -8.53 -18.38 -4.98
N ALA A 301 -7.47 -17.87 -4.36
CA ALA A 301 -6.10 -18.13 -4.79
C ALA A 301 -5.66 -19.59 -4.56
N GLY A 302 -6.28 -20.29 -3.62
CA GLY A 302 -6.12 -21.73 -3.40
C GLY A 302 -6.81 -22.62 -4.44
N ASP A 303 -7.75 -22.07 -5.24
CA ASP A 303 -8.37 -22.81 -6.35
C ASP A 303 -7.38 -22.88 -7.52
N PRO A 304 -7.04 -24.11 -8.01
CA PRO A 304 -6.06 -24.27 -9.10
C PRO A 304 -6.40 -23.51 -10.39
N LEU A 305 -7.69 -23.31 -10.70
CA LEU A 305 -8.11 -22.54 -11.87
C LEU A 305 -7.71 -21.06 -11.75
N PHE A 306 -8.00 -20.45 -10.59
CA PHE A 306 -7.66 -19.06 -10.33
C PHE A 306 -6.14 -18.85 -10.21
N ALA A 307 -5.44 -19.78 -9.56
CA ALA A 307 -3.98 -19.75 -9.47
C ALA A 307 -3.33 -19.85 -10.87
N LYS A 308 -3.84 -20.74 -11.75
CA LYS A 308 -3.39 -20.84 -13.15
C LYS A 308 -3.63 -19.54 -13.91
N PHE A 309 -4.83 -18.96 -13.79
CA PHE A 309 -5.17 -17.70 -14.45
C PHE A 309 -4.24 -16.55 -14.02
N LEU A 310 -3.97 -16.43 -12.71
CA LEU A 310 -3.05 -15.43 -12.19
C LEU A 310 -1.64 -15.62 -12.73
N LEU A 311 -1.12 -16.84 -12.71
CA LEU A 311 0.23 -17.13 -13.22
C LEU A 311 0.33 -16.82 -14.71
N GLU A 312 -0.67 -17.22 -15.49
CA GLU A 312 -0.73 -16.97 -16.94
C GLU A 312 -0.77 -15.47 -17.23
N TYR A 313 -1.61 -14.69 -16.52
CA TYR A 313 -1.61 -13.22 -16.62
C TYR A 313 -0.23 -12.63 -16.31
N MET A 314 0.39 -13.07 -15.20
CA MET A 314 1.70 -12.57 -14.80
C MET A 314 2.79 -12.94 -15.84
N ASP A 315 2.71 -14.15 -16.45
CA ASP A 315 3.72 -14.63 -17.39
C ASP A 315 3.57 -13.98 -18.77
N THR A 316 2.34 -13.95 -19.30
CA THR A 316 2.11 -13.64 -20.71
C THR A 316 1.78 -12.17 -20.97
N GLU A 317 1.21 -11.47 -20.00
CA GLU A 317 0.78 -10.09 -20.20
C GLU A 317 1.51 -9.07 -19.30
N ALA A 318 1.76 -9.39 -18.02
CA ALA A 318 2.42 -8.44 -17.14
C ALA A 318 3.96 -8.45 -17.29
N THR A 319 4.60 -9.63 -17.27
CA THR A 319 6.07 -9.75 -17.36
C THR A 319 6.66 -9.14 -18.63
N PRO A 320 6.07 -9.27 -19.84
CA PRO A 320 6.60 -8.63 -21.06
C PRO A 320 6.70 -7.11 -20.99
N THR A 321 5.93 -6.48 -20.11
CA THR A 321 5.93 -5.03 -19.92
C THR A 321 6.98 -4.55 -18.90
N LEU A 322 7.70 -5.46 -18.25
CA LEU A 322 8.69 -5.13 -17.22
C LEU A 322 10.08 -4.89 -17.82
N ARG A 323 10.79 -3.92 -17.29
CA ARG A 323 12.24 -3.83 -17.45
C ARG A 323 12.93 -4.91 -16.63
N PRO A 324 14.17 -5.31 -16.94
CA PRO A 324 14.96 -6.17 -16.06
C PRO A 324 14.97 -5.63 -14.63
N VAL A 325 14.67 -6.49 -13.64
CA VAL A 325 14.67 -6.15 -12.22
C VAL A 325 15.92 -6.72 -11.59
N PRO A 326 16.93 -5.90 -11.26
CA PRO A 326 18.21 -6.41 -10.76
C PRO A 326 18.07 -7.26 -9.50
N GLY A 327 18.70 -8.42 -9.47
CA GLY A 327 18.75 -9.30 -8.28
C GLY A 327 17.45 -10.05 -7.97
N ILE A 328 16.40 -9.92 -8.77
CA ILE A 328 15.10 -10.58 -8.56
C ILE A 328 14.93 -11.77 -9.51
N ASP A 329 14.57 -12.92 -8.94
CA ASP A 329 14.06 -14.10 -9.65
C ASP A 329 12.56 -13.93 -9.89
N LEU A 330 12.16 -13.46 -11.08
CA LEU A 330 10.76 -13.20 -11.41
C LEU A 330 9.86 -14.44 -11.32
N PRO A 331 10.25 -15.65 -11.83
CA PRO A 331 9.47 -16.86 -11.62
C PRO A 331 9.19 -17.13 -10.13
N LYS A 332 10.20 -17.02 -9.29
CA LYS A 332 10.04 -17.20 -7.83
C LYS A 332 9.15 -16.11 -7.22
N PHE A 333 9.31 -14.85 -7.65
CA PHE A 333 8.47 -13.75 -7.17
C PHE A 333 6.98 -13.99 -7.48
N LYS A 334 6.64 -14.40 -8.71
CA LYS A 334 5.27 -14.71 -9.13
C LYS A 334 4.65 -15.85 -8.31
N GLN A 335 5.38 -16.94 -8.13
CA GLN A 335 4.90 -18.04 -7.30
C GLN A 335 4.72 -17.60 -5.84
N THR A 336 5.68 -16.84 -5.28
CA THR A 336 5.57 -16.29 -3.93
C THR A 336 4.34 -15.39 -3.79
N ALA A 337 4.01 -14.58 -4.80
CA ALA A 337 2.82 -13.73 -4.77
C ALA A 337 1.52 -14.56 -4.67
N ILE A 338 1.42 -15.64 -5.47
CA ILE A 338 0.28 -16.56 -5.41
C ILE A 338 0.20 -17.27 -4.05
N ASP A 339 1.33 -17.76 -3.53
CA ASP A 339 1.39 -18.45 -2.23
C ASP A 339 0.98 -17.49 -1.08
N ARG A 340 1.35 -16.22 -1.18
CA ARG A 340 0.94 -15.16 -0.22
C ARG A 340 -0.57 -14.91 -0.29
N PHE A 341 -1.15 -14.84 -1.49
CA PHE A 341 -2.60 -14.70 -1.67
C PHE A 341 -3.35 -15.89 -1.10
N ALA A 342 -2.81 -17.09 -1.26
CA ALA A 342 -3.39 -18.33 -0.74
C ALA A 342 -3.19 -18.54 0.77
N ASN A 343 -2.56 -17.60 1.50
CA ASN A 343 -2.37 -17.73 2.94
C ASN A 343 -3.69 -17.61 3.72
N PRO A 344 -4.25 -18.70 4.27
CA PRO A 344 -5.56 -18.68 4.93
C PRO A 344 -5.55 -17.92 6.27
N SER A 345 -4.37 -17.76 6.87
CA SER A 345 -4.22 -17.11 8.17
C SER A 345 -4.38 -15.60 8.09
N VAL A 346 -4.11 -14.98 6.94
CA VAL A 346 -4.25 -13.53 6.72
C VAL A 346 -5.71 -13.10 6.69
N ARG A 347 -6.63 -13.97 6.25
CA ARG A 347 -8.08 -13.74 6.14
C ARG A 347 -8.45 -12.46 5.39
N ASP A 348 -7.68 -12.12 4.38
CA ASP A 348 -7.96 -10.98 3.52
C ASP A 348 -9.25 -11.20 2.70
N THR A 349 -10.04 -10.14 2.50
CA THR A 349 -11.35 -10.26 1.87
C THR A 349 -11.32 -9.80 0.41
N ILE A 350 -12.10 -10.47 -0.44
CA ILE A 350 -12.28 -10.07 -1.84
C ILE A 350 -12.87 -8.66 -1.95
N VAL A 351 -13.80 -8.29 -1.07
CA VAL A 351 -14.42 -6.94 -1.04
C VAL A 351 -13.36 -5.85 -0.85
N ARG A 352 -12.37 -6.07 0.04
CA ARG A 352 -11.25 -5.11 0.22
C ARG A 352 -10.45 -4.91 -1.08
N LEU A 353 -10.26 -5.97 -1.87
CA LEU A 353 -9.56 -5.87 -3.15
C LEU A 353 -10.40 -5.14 -4.20
N CYS A 354 -11.73 -5.29 -4.17
CA CYS A 354 -12.65 -4.60 -5.08
C CYS A 354 -12.88 -3.12 -4.72
N PHE A 355 -12.49 -2.69 -3.50
CA PHE A 355 -12.67 -1.29 -3.06
C PHE A 355 -11.81 -0.33 -3.88
N GLY A 356 -12.39 0.79 -4.34
CA GLY A 356 -11.66 1.86 -5.03
C GLY A 356 -11.00 1.41 -6.35
N SER A 357 -11.67 0.56 -7.12
CA SER A 357 -11.15 0.01 -8.38
C SER A 357 -10.89 1.09 -9.44
N SER A 358 -11.65 2.18 -9.41
CA SER A 358 -11.47 3.32 -10.31
C SER A 358 -10.14 4.05 -10.11
N ASP A 359 -9.55 3.98 -8.93
CA ASP A 359 -8.22 4.53 -8.65
C ASP A 359 -7.10 3.54 -9.03
N ARG A 360 -7.36 2.23 -8.96
CA ARG A 360 -6.37 1.15 -9.08
C ARG A 360 -6.19 0.64 -10.51
N ILE A 361 -7.30 0.30 -11.19
CA ILE A 361 -7.26 -0.25 -12.55
C ILE A 361 -6.52 0.67 -13.54
N PRO A 362 -6.77 1.99 -13.56
CA PRO A 362 -6.05 2.90 -14.44
C PRO A 362 -4.54 2.95 -14.20
N GLN A 363 -4.10 2.75 -12.95
CA GLN A 363 -2.69 2.83 -12.57
C GLN A 363 -1.95 1.50 -12.73
N TRP A 364 -2.61 0.36 -12.48
CA TRP A 364 -1.92 -0.92 -12.39
C TRP A 364 -2.13 -1.82 -13.61
N LEU A 365 -3.37 -1.87 -14.15
CA LEU A 365 -3.73 -2.78 -15.24
C LEU A 365 -3.76 -2.10 -16.62
N VAL A 366 -4.32 -0.91 -16.72
CA VAL A 366 -4.42 -0.18 -18.01
C VAL A 366 -3.05 0.06 -18.65
N PRO A 367 -1.97 0.41 -17.92
CA PRO A 367 -0.63 0.51 -18.51
C PRO A 367 -0.14 -0.80 -19.13
N VAL A 368 -0.41 -1.96 -18.51
CA VAL A 368 -0.06 -3.29 -19.05
C VAL A 368 -0.77 -3.50 -20.39
N ILE A 369 -2.09 -3.24 -20.45
CA ILE A 369 -2.88 -3.37 -21.67
C ILE A 369 -2.32 -2.49 -22.79
N LYS A 370 -2.07 -1.20 -22.50
CA LYS A 370 -1.58 -0.23 -23.49
C LYS A 370 -0.20 -0.59 -24.02
N GLU A 371 0.67 -1.08 -23.16
CA GLU A 371 2.03 -1.45 -23.57
C GLU A 371 2.00 -2.70 -24.46
N ASN A 372 1.22 -3.71 -24.09
CA ASN A 372 1.04 -4.93 -24.90
C ASN A 372 0.36 -4.63 -26.26
N LEU A 373 -0.60 -3.73 -26.31
CA LEU A 373 -1.21 -3.30 -27.58
C LEU A 373 -0.17 -2.63 -28.51
N ARG A 374 0.76 -1.84 -27.95
CA ARG A 374 1.84 -1.19 -28.75
C ARG A 374 2.88 -2.19 -29.24
N SER A 375 3.25 -3.18 -28.40
CA SER A 375 4.27 -4.18 -28.74
C SER A 375 3.72 -5.37 -29.55
N GLY A 376 2.39 -5.49 -29.66
CA GLY A 376 1.75 -6.61 -30.36
C GLY A 376 1.53 -7.85 -29.48
N GLU A 377 1.85 -7.75 -28.19
CA GLU A 377 1.70 -8.84 -27.21
C GLU A 377 0.23 -9.05 -26.80
N PRO A 378 -0.13 -10.20 -26.18
CA PRO A 378 -1.49 -10.53 -25.76
C PRO A 378 -2.08 -9.51 -24.77
N VAL A 379 -3.42 -9.33 -24.84
CA VAL A 379 -4.21 -8.51 -23.88
C VAL A 379 -5.49 -9.21 -23.43
N ARG A 380 -5.61 -10.52 -23.72
CA ARG A 380 -6.85 -11.29 -23.51
C ARG A 380 -7.22 -11.40 -22.04
N LEU A 381 -6.24 -11.68 -21.17
CA LEU A 381 -6.48 -11.91 -19.74
C LEU A 381 -6.73 -10.58 -19.01
N SER A 382 -6.01 -9.53 -19.33
CA SER A 382 -6.23 -8.20 -18.79
C SER A 382 -7.55 -7.58 -19.30
N ALA A 383 -7.93 -7.79 -20.56
CA ALA A 383 -9.24 -7.37 -21.07
C ALA A 383 -10.38 -8.14 -20.38
N ALA A 384 -10.22 -9.44 -20.13
CA ALA A 384 -11.18 -10.23 -19.37
C ALA A 384 -11.27 -9.75 -17.89
N THR A 385 -10.17 -9.31 -17.31
CA THR A 385 -10.17 -8.69 -15.98
C THR A 385 -11.00 -7.39 -15.97
N VAL A 386 -10.84 -6.52 -16.98
CA VAL A 386 -11.68 -5.31 -17.11
C VAL A 386 -13.15 -5.68 -17.30
N ALA A 387 -13.46 -6.72 -18.11
CA ALA A 387 -14.83 -7.21 -18.30
C ALA A 387 -15.44 -7.75 -16.99
N SER A 388 -14.65 -8.47 -16.18
CA SER A 388 -15.11 -8.95 -14.88
C SER A 388 -15.38 -7.83 -13.87
N TRP A 389 -14.58 -6.74 -13.91
CA TRP A 389 -14.89 -5.53 -13.14
C TRP A 389 -16.18 -4.88 -13.61
N ALA A 390 -16.35 -4.73 -14.91
CA ALA A 390 -17.58 -4.19 -15.49
C ALA A 390 -18.81 -5.01 -15.07
N ARG A 391 -18.74 -6.34 -15.12
CA ARG A 391 -19.82 -7.25 -14.68
C ARG A 391 -20.08 -7.14 -13.17
N TYR A 392 -19.03 -7.04 -12.34
CA TYR A 392 -19.13 -6.80 -10.89
C TYR A 392 -19.83 -5.45 -10.61
N ALA A 393 -19.46 -4.41 -11.36
CA ALA A 393 -20.01 -3.05 -11.21
C ALA A 393 -21.49 -2.93 -11.61
N GLU A 394 -22.09 -3.95 -12.24
CA GLU A 394 -23.56 -3.99 -12.45
C GLU A 394 -24.34 -4.06 -11.13
N GLY A 395 -23.65 -4.39 -10.00
CA GLY A 395 -24.22 -4.36 -8.68
C GLY A 395 -25.07 -5.58 -8.32
N VAL A 396 -24.96 -6.68 -9.07
CA VAL A 396 -25.66 -7.95 -8.82
C VAL A 396 -24.72 -9.11 -9.16
N ASP A 397 -24.59 -10.08 -8.24
CA ASP A 397 -23.78 -11.28 -8.47
C ASP A 397 -24.49 -12.36 -9.30
N GLU A 398 -23.86 -13.51 -9.49
CA GLU A 398 -24.43 -14.62 -10.29
C GLU A 398 -25.60 -15.33 -9.61
N GLN A 399 -25.80 -15.14 -8.30
CA GLN A 399 -26.92 -15.67 -7.54
C GLN A 399 -28.11 -14.71 -7.50
N GLY A 400 -27.95 -13.48 -8.06
CA GLY A 400 -28.97 -12.43 -8.04
C GLY A 400 -28.92 -11.58 -6.75
N GLU A 401 -27.90 -11.76 -5.91
CA GLU A 401 -27.73 -10.98 -4.69
C GLU A 401 -27.10 -9.62 -5.02
N PRO A 402 -27.48 -8.55 -4.31
CA PRO A 402 -26.92 -7.22 -4.55
C PRO A 402 -25.45 -7.16 -4.14
N ILE A 403 -24.65 -6.48 -4.98
CA ILE A 403 -23.25 -6.13 -4.69
C ILE A 403 -23.21 -4.66 -4.24
N ASP A 404 -22.66 -4.41 -3.07
CA ASP A 404 -22.30 -3.05 -2.62
C ASP A 404 -21.00 -2.62 -3.30
N VAL A 405 -21.12 -1.86 -4.39
CA VAL A 405 -19.97 -1.37 -5.17
C VAL A 405 -19.34 -0.17 -4.46
N GLN A 406 -18.30 -0.43 -3.69
CA GLN A 406 -17.60 0.59 -2.89
C GLN A 406 -16.49 1.26 -3.70
N ASP A 407 -16.84 2.35 -4.37
CA ASP A 407 -15.94 3.13 -5.24
C ASP A 407 -16.32 4.61 -5.20
N ASN A 408 -15.34 5.52 -5.27
CA ASN A 408 -15.58 6.96 -5.30
C ASN A 408 -16.39 7.39 -6.54
N LEU A 409 -16.33 6.62 -7.62
CA LEU A 409 -17.07 6.83 -8.86
C LEU A 409 -18.28 5.90 -9.01
N ALA A 410 -18.73 5.21 -7.95
CA ALA A 410 -19.82 4.25 -7.99
C ALA A 410 -21.11 4.84 -8.64
N ASP A 411 -21.45 6.09 -8.32
CA ASP A 411 -22.63 6.78 -8.86
C ASP A 411 -22.61 6.92 -10.40
N SER A 412 -21.43 6.91 -11.02
CA SER A 412 -21.27 6.96 -12.48
C SER A 412 -21.00 5.57 -13.08
N LEU A 413 -20.20 4.73 -12.39
CA LEU A 413 -19.79 3.42 -12.90
C LEU A 413 -20.93 2.41 -12.92
N VAL A 414 -21.76 2.36 -11.88
CA VAL A 414 -22.88 1.41 -11.79
C VAL A 414 -23.89 1.62 -12.92
N PRO A 415 -24.35 2.86 -13.24
CA PRO A 415 -25.19 3.07 -14.41
C PRO A 415 -24.53 2.70 -15.74
N LEU A 416 -23.23 3.02 -15.92
CA LEU A 416 -22.50 2.63 -17.13
C LEU A 416 -22.40 1.10 -17.28
N ALA A 417 -22.08 0.41 -16.19
CA ALA A 417 -22.04 -1.04 -16.18
C ALA A 417 -23.41 -1.66 -16.55
N LYS A 418 -24.49 -1.18 -15.97
CA LYS A 418 -25.86 -1.64 -16.31
C LYS A 418 -26.26 -1.36 -17.76
N SER A 419 -25.77 -0.28 -18.36
CA SER A 419 -26.08 0.06 -19.75
C SER A 419 -25.37 -0.86 -20.77
N GLN A 420 -24.45 -1.70 -20.34
CA GLN A 420 -23.74 -2.66 -21.20
C GLN A 420 -24.66 -3.72 -21.84
N LEU A 421 -25.83 -3.96 -21.27
CA LEU A 421 -26.83 -4.82 -21.87
C LEU A 421 -27.35 -4.29 -23.23
N ASP A 422 -27.34 -2.95 -23.41
CA ASP A 422 -27.75 -2.29 -24.64
C ASP A 422 -26.56 -1.75 -25.46
N ASN A 423 -25.50 -1.26 -24.77
CA ASN A 423 -24.23 -0.81 -25.37
C ASN A 423 -23.06 -1.53 -24.68
N PRO A 424 -22.58 -2.67 -25.20
CA PRO A 424 -21.57 -3.49 -24.54
C PRO A 424 -20.22 -2.81 -24.27
N THR A 425 -19.92 -1.68 -24.92
CA THR A 425 -18.69 -0.90 -24.70
C THR A 425 -18.86 0.29 -23.75
N ALA A 426 -20.09 0.57 -23.27
CA ALA A 426 -20.37 1.75 -22.46
C ALA A 426 -19.43 1.96 -21.27
N PHE A 427 -19.06 0.88 -20.58
CA PHE A 427 -18.18 0.94 -19.42
C PHE A 427 -16.77 1.40 -19.79
N VAL A 428 -16.20 0.84 -20.87
CA VAL A 428 -14.83 1.13 -21.31
C VAL A 428 -14.71 2.39 -22.15
N GLU A 429 -15.84 3.03 -22.53
CA GLU A 429 -15.88 4.35 -23.15
C GLU A 429 -15.57 5.48 -22.15
N ASN A 430 -15.48 5.20 -20.84
CA ASN A 430 -15.02 6.17 -19.85
C ASN A 430 -13.53 6.48 -20.07
N THR A 431 -13.25 7.51 -20.86
CA THR A 431 -11.88 7.90 -21.24
C THR A 431 -11.02 8.37 -20.08
N ALA A 432 -11.60 8.82 -18.96
CA ALA A 432 -10.86 9.18 -17.77
C ALA A 432 -10.17 7.97 -17.14
N LEU A 433 -10.79 6.79 -17.21
CA LEU A 433 -10.25 5.54 -16.65
C LEU A 433 -9.46 4.74 -17.69
N PHE A 434 -9.96 4.63 -18.91
CA PHE A 434 -9.44 3.71 -19.92
C PHE A 434 -8.68 4.41 -21.06
N GLY A 435 -8.74 5.75 -21.14
CA GLY A 435 -8.14 6.49 -22.24
C GLY A 435 -8.80 6.12 -23.58
N ASP A 436 -8.01 5.63 -24.51
CA ASP A 436 -8.41 5.25 -25.86
C ASP A 436 -8.69 3.74 -26.05
N LEU A 437 -8.76 2.96 -24.99
CA LEU A 437 -8.92 1.49 -25.09
C LEU A 437 -10.20 1.06 -25.83
N ALA A 438 -11.29 1.81 -25.69
CA ALA A 438 -12.53 1.54 -26.45
C ALA A 438 -12.37 1.72 -27.98
N GLN A 439 -11.26 2.31 -28.44
CA GLN A 439 -10.95 2.48 -29.86
C GLN A 439 -9.92 1.45 -30.36
N GLN A 440 -9.44 0.56 -29.49
CA GLN A 440 -8.42 -0.46 -29.80
C GLN A 440 -9.10 -1.80 -30.16
N PRO A 441 -9.13 -2.22 -31.45
CA PRO A 441 -9.93 -3.38 -31.87
C PRO A 441 -9.57 -4.66 -31.13
N ARG A 442 -8.29 -4.95 -30.90
CA ARG A 442 -7.84 -6.15 -30.18
C ARG A 442 -8.32 -6.18 -28.72
N PHE A 443 -8.31 -5.04 -28.04
CA PHE A 443 -8.84 -4.94 -26.67
C PHE A 443 -10.36 -5.10 -26.67
N VAL A 444 -11.07 -4.40 -27.55
CA VAL A 444 -12.53 -4.43 -27.62
C VAL A 444 -13.03 -5.83 -27.93
N GLU A 445 -12.41 -6.55 -28.89
CA GLU A 445 -12.76 -7.93 -29.22
C GLU A 445 -12.63 -8.87 -28.01
N ALA A 446 -11.48 -8.78 -27.29
CA ALA A 446 -11.24 -9.60 -26.10
C ALA A 446 -12.19 -9.25 -24.94
N TYR A 447 -12.42 -7.96 -24.73
CA TYR A 447 -13.34 -7.46 -23.70
C TYR A 447 -14.78 -7.94 -23.95
N LEU A 448 -15.29 -7.75 -25.16
CA LEU A 448 -16.66 -8.16 -25.53
C LEU A 448 -16.85 -9.66 -25.44
N TRP A 449 -15.86 -10.45 -25.88
CA TRP A 449 -15.91 -11.90 -25.72
C TRP A 449 -16.03 -12.29 -24.24
N ALA A 450 -15.22 -11.70 -23.37
CA ALA A 450 -15.22 -12.01 -21.96
C ALA A 450 -16.52 -11.55 -21.28
N LEU A 451 -17.02 -10.35 -21.60
CA LEU A 451 -18.28 -9.82 -21.05
C LEU A 451 -19.48 -10.69 -21.45
N ASP A 452 -19.56 -11.10 -22.72
CA ASP A 452 -20.61 -12.02 -23.20
C ASP A 452 -20.56 -13.38 -22.48
N SER A 453 -19.35 -13.96 -22.33
CA SER A 453 -19.15 -15.20 -21.60
C SER A 453 -19.53 -15.07 -20.11
N LEU A 454 -19.18 -13.96 -19.45
CA LEU A 454 -19.56 -13.70 -18.06
C LEU A 454 -21.08 -13.65 -17.87
N HIS A 455 -21.80 -13.00 -18.78
CA HIS A 455 -23.27 -12.95 -18.73
C HIS A 455 -23.92 -14.29 -19.03
N ARG A 456 -23.40 -15.04 -19.99
CA ARG A 456 -24.00 -16.31 -20.47
C ARG A 456 -23.63 -17.50 -19.59
N ASP A 457 -22.35 -17.64 -19.23
CA ASP A 457 -21.78 -18.85 -18.66
C ASP A 457 -21.29 -18.65 -17.21
N GLY A 458 -21.11 -17.41 -16.78
CA GLY A 458 -20.59 -17.04 -15.46
C GLY A 458 -19.06 -17.01 -15.37
N ALA A 459 -18.56 -16.50 -14.24
CA ALA A 459 -17.14 -16.20 -14.02
C ALA A 459 -16.25 -17.45 -14.09
N ARG A 460 -16.67 -18.54 -13.44
CA ARG A 460 -15.87 -19.78 -13.43
C ARG A 460 -15.73 -20.38 -14.82
N ALA A 461 -16.82 -20.52 -15.56
CA ALA A 461 -16.79 -21.06 -16.91
C ALA A 461 -16.01 -20.16 -17.89
N THR A 462 -16.08 -18.84 -17.69
CA THR A 462 -15.27 -17.87 -18.47
C THR A 462 -13.78 -18.09 -18.23
N LEU A 463 -13.35 -18.27 -16.95
CA LEU A 463 -11.95 -18.59 -16.64
C LEU A 463 -11.53 -19.94 -17.23
N GLU A 464 -12.37 -20.96 -17.16
CA GLU A 464 -12.10 -22.28 -17.79
C GLU A 464 -11.89 -22.14 -19.30
N ALA A 465 -12.74 -21.36 -19.98
CA ALA A 465 -12.62 -21.10 -21.41
C ALA A 465 -11.34 -20.29 -21.76
N LEU A 466 -10.96 -19.32 -20.92
CA LEU A 466 -9.70 -18.59 -21.07
C LEU A 466 -8.49 -19.53 -20.94
N MET A 467 -8.48 -20.41 -19.96
CA MET A 467 -7.35 -21.31 -19.68
C MET A 467 -7.23 -22.50 -20.65
N ASN A 468 -8.32 -22.85 -21.37
CA ASN A 468 -8.34 -23.93 -22.38
C ASN A 468 -8.08 -23.42 -23.80
N ALA A 469 -8.08 -22.11 -24.03
CA ALA A 469 -7.84 -21.53 -25.37
C ALA A 469 -6.37 -21.60 -25.82
N ASP A 470 -5.43 -21.83 -24.90
CA ASP A 470 -3.99 -21.94 -25.19
C ASP A 470 -3.57 -23.33 -25.70
N ASP A 471 -4.47 -24.32 -25.67
CA ASP A 471 -4.24 -25.66 -26.28
C ASP A 471 -4.61 -25.75 -27.78
N ARG A 472 -4.81 -24.58 -28.47
CA ARG A 472 -5.16 -24.57 -29.91
C ARG A 472 -4.20 -23.71 -30.74
#